data_55a0eed280b3a141b54899ee3e2450c1
#
_entry.id   55a0eed280b3a141b54899ee3e2450c1
#
_cell.length_a   1.000
_cell.length_b   1.000
_cell.length_c   1.000
_cell.angle_alpha   90.00
_cell.angle_beta   90.00
_cell.angle_gamma   90.00
#
_symmetry.space_group_name_H-M   'P 1'
#
loop_
_entity.id
_entity.type
_entity.pdbx_description
1 polymer ?
#
loop_
_entity_poly.entity_id
_entity_poly.type
_entity_poly.pdbx_seq_one_letter_code
_entity_poly.pdbx_strand_id
1 'polypeptide(L)'
;NQLVIPGISNIESFKEAIDLGYKIVKIFPASKLGINFINDLKDFKKKDIFFIGAGGIKSKNLKKFLKSGYDALAIGRELRNQTPDKDLEIWLKDY
;
A
#
# COMPACT_ATOMS: atom_id res chain seq x y z
N ASN A 1 -23.05 -1.97 1.16
CA ASN A 1 -21.95 -1.12 1.63
C ASN A 1 -20.63 -1.79 1.44
N GLN A 2 -19.93 -1.32 0.46
CA GLN A 2 -18.61 -1.88 0.18
C GLN A 2 -17.56 -0.88 0.57
N LEU A 3 -16.52 -1.39 1.19
CA LEU A 3 -15.37 -0.58 1.51
C LEU A 3 -14.55 -0.40 0.23
N VAL A 4 -14.36 0.85 -0.15
CA VAL A 4 -13.56 1.16 -1.32
C VAL A 4 -12.24 1.74 -0.84
N ILE A 5 -11.15 1.12 -1.28
CA ILE A 5 -9.82 1.58 -0.95
C ILE A 5 -9.17 2.09 -2.24
N PRO A 6 -8.93 3.39 -2.35
CA PRO A 6 -8.36 3.93 -3.58
C PRO A 6 -6.93 3.47 -3.80
N GLY A 7 -6.61 3.16 -5.04
CA GLY A 7 -5.25 2.81 -5.43
C GLY A 7 -4.48 4.07 -5.80
N ILE A 8 -3.29 4.20 -5.26
CA ILE A 8 -2.45 5.37 -5.45
C ILE A 8 -1.18 4.94 -6.16
N SER A 9 -0.88 5.59 -7.27
CA SER A 9 0.34 5.31 -8.01
C SER A 9 1.18 6.57 -8.24
N ASN A 10 0.68 7.73 -7.84
CA ASN A 10 1.44 8.97 -7.95
C ASN A 10 0.92 9.96 -6.91
N ILE A 11 1.59 11.08 -6.79
CA ILE A 11 1.24 12.08 -5.78
C ILE A 11 -0.12 12.69 -6.06
N GLU A 12 -0.45 12.88 -7.33
CA GLU A 12 -1.72 13.49 -7.70
C GLU A 12 -2.90 12.64 -7.26
N SER A 13 -2.82 11.32 -7.50
CA SER A 13 -3.91 10.45 -7.09
C SER A 13 -4.03 10.40 -5.57
N PHE A 14 -2.91 10.56 -4.86
CA PHE A 14 -2.94 10.61 -3.41
C PHE A 14 -3.67 11.87 -2.93
N LYS A 15 -3.32 13.01 -3.48
CA LYS A 15 -3.97 14.26 -3.11
C LYS A 15 -5.47 14.21 -3.36
N GLU A 16 -5.84 13.62 -4.49
CA GLU A 16 -7.25 13.48 -4.84
C GLU A 16 -7.98 12.63 -3.82
N ALA A 17 -7.36 11.52 -3.40
CA ALA A 17 -7.96 10.64 -2.40
C ALA A 17 -8.13 11.37 -1.06
N ILE A 18 -7.13 12.12 -0.65
CA ILE A 18 -7.19 12.88 0.59
C ILE A 18 -8.31 13.91 0.53
N ASP A 19 -8.42 14.61 -0.60
CA ASP A 19 -9.46 15.62 -0.78
C ASP A 19 -10.86 15.01 -0.71
N LEU A 20 -10.98 13.76 -1.13
CA LEU A 20 -12.25 13.05 -1.08
C LEU A 20 -12.54 12.44 0.29
N GLY A 21 -11.60 12.56 1.21
CA GLY A 21 -11.82 12.12 2.58
C GLY A 21 -11.42 10.69 2.88
N TYR A 22 -10.71 10.02 1.98
CA TYR A 22 -10.26 8.66 2.24
C TYR A 22 -9.17 8.66 3.30
N LYS A 23 -9.25 7.68 4.19
CA LYS A 23 -8.26 7.53 5.25
C LYS A 23 -7.44 6.26 5.14
N ILE A 24 -7.81 5.40 4.20
CA ILE A 24 -7.06 4.18 3.89
C ILE A 24 -6.78 4.23 2.41
N VAL A 25 -5.51 4.11 2.06
CA VAL A 25 -5.11 4.13 0.65
C VAL A 25 -4.18 2.96 0.37
N LYS A 26 -4.21 2.47 -0.86
CA LYS A 26 -3.36 1.37 -1.29
C LYS A 26 -2.34 1.90 -2.29
N ILE A 27 -1.08 1.76 -1.96
CA ILE A 27 0.02 2.15 -2.85
C ILE A 27 0.32 0.97 -3.77
N PHE A 28 0.20 1.19 -5.05
CA PHE A 28 0.35 0.10 -6.01
C PHE A 28 0.93 0.61 -7.32
N PRO A 29 1.88 -0.06 -7.93
CA PRO A 29 2.63 -1.21 -7.38
C PRO A 29 3.77 -0.73 -6.50
N ALA A 30 3.73 -1.14 -5.26
CA ALA A 30 4.65 -0.63 -4.25
C ALA A 30 6.12 -0.87 -4.62
N SER A 31 6.44 -2.04 -5.16
CA SER A 31 7.82 -2.35 -5.49
C SER A 31 8.36 -1.45 -6.60
N LYS A 32 7.50 -1.03 -7.52
CA LYS A 32 7.90 -0.15 -8.61
C LYS A 32 8.10 1.27 -8.14
N LEU A 33 7.25 1.71 -7.23
CA LEU A 33 7.31 3.08 -6.73
C LEU A 33 8.46 3.26 -5.75
N GLY A 34 8.91 2.18 -5.12
CA GLY A 34 10.04 2.21 -4.24
C GLY A 34 9.70 2.58 -2.82
N ILE A 35 10.61 2.27 -1.92
CA ILE A 35 10.37 2.50 -0.49
C ILE A 35 10.31 3.97 -0.13
N ASN A 36 10.87 4.84 -0.95
CA ASN A 36 10.88 6.28 -0.65
C ASN A 36 9.59 6.98 -1.06
N PHE A 37 8.78 6.35 -1.87
CA PHE A 37 7.54 6.98 -2.33
C PHE A 37 6.64 7.37 -1.18
N ILE A 38 6.56 6.53 -0.18
CA ILE A 38 5.69 6.79 0.96
C ILE A 38 6.14 8.03 1.75
N ASN A 39 7.44 8.28 1.76
CA ASN A 39 7.94 9.48 2.43
C ASN A 39 7.52 10.73 1.67
N ASP A 40 7.46 10.65 0.36
CA ASP A 40 7.01 11.78 -0.45
C ASP A 40 5.54 12.07 -0.18
N LEU A 41 4.74 11.04 0.04
CA LEU A 41 3.33 11.22 0.33
C LEU A 41 3.11 11.84 1.69
N LYS A 42 3.97 11.55 2.63
CA LYS A 42 3.81 12.07 3.99
C LYS A 42 3.88 13.58 4.06
N ASP A 43 4.54 14.20 3.10
CA ASP A 43 4.60 15.66 3.05
C ASP A 43 3.24 16.28 2.81
N PHE A 44 2.31 15.53 2.23
CA PHE A 44 0.97 16.00 1.94
C PHE A 44 -0.06 15.46 2.92
N LYS A 45 0.39 14.72 3.91
CA LYS A 45 -0.50 14.07 4.85
C LYS A 45 -0.96 15.04 5.91
N LYS A 46 -2.26 15.27 5.98
CA LYS A 46 -2.82 16.18 6.95
C LYS A 46 -3.37 15.47 8.17
N LYS A 47 -3.69 14.20 8.05
CA LYS A 47 -4.26 13.41 9.12
C LYS A 47 -3.67 12.03 9.06
N ASP A 48 -4.03 11.22 10.03
CA ASP A 48 -3.56 9.85 10.05
C ASP A 48 -4.17 9.08 8.91
N ILE A 49 -3.32 8.73 7.97
CA ILE A 49 -3.71 7.95 6.81
C ILE A 49 -3.09 6.58 6.97
N PHE A 50 -3.89 5.55 6.72
CA PHE A 50 -3.43 4.18 6.78
C PHE A 50 -2.95 3.77 5.39
N PHE A 51 -1.68 3.42 5.29
CA PHE A 51 -1.06 3.07 4.01
C PHE A 51 -0.93 1.57 3.86
N ILE A 52 -1.53 1.04 2.81
CA ILE A 52 -1.37 -0.36 2.44
C ILE A 52 -0.49 -0.41 1.20
N GLY A 53 0.57 -1.20 1.26
CA GLY A 53 1.42 -1.40 0.09
C GLY A 53 1.11 -2.72 -0.57
N ALA A 54 1.04 -2.72 -1.90
CA ALA A 54 0.78 -3.93 -2.66
C ALA A 54 1.53 -3.88 -3.97
N GLY A 55 1.80 -5.05 -4.52
CA GLY A 55 2.47 -5.16 -5.82
C GLY A 55 3.97 -5.36 -5.68
N GLY A 56 4.43 -6.58 -5.94
CA GLY A 56 5.85 -6.90 -5.94
C GLY A 56 6.48 -7.06 -4.58
N ILE A 57 5.67 -7.13 -3.54
CA ILE A 57 6.17 -7.33 -2.18
C ILE A 57 6.40 -8.82 -1.97
N LYS A 58 7.60 -9.17 -1.54
CA LYS A 58 7.99 -10.57 -1.31
C LYS A 58 8.65 -10.68 0.05
N SER A 59 8.79 -11.91 0.53
CA SER A 59 9.37 -12.11 1.86
C SER A 59 10.73 -11.45 1.99
N LYS A 60 11.52 -11.45 0.93
CA LYS A 60 12.87 -10.90 1.03
C LYS A 60 12.91 -9.38 1.14
N ASN A 61 11.86 -8.68 0.71
CA ASN A 61 11.84 -7.23 0.81
C ASN A 61 10.79 -6.71 1.78
N LEU A 62 10.09 -7.62 2.44
CA LEU A 62 9.00 -7.29 3.34
C LEU A 62 9.41 -6.30 4.43
N LYS A 63 10.53 -6.57 5.08
CA LYS A 63 10.96 -5.74 6.19
C LYS A 63 11.28 -4.32 5.76
N LYS A 64 11.85 -4.16 4.58
CA LYS A 64 12.16 -2.84 4.07
C LYS A 64 10.90 -1.99 3.91
N PHE A 65 9.87 -2.61 3.37
CA PHE A 65 8.61 -1.90 3.16
C PHE A 65 7.92 -1.59 4.48
N LEU A 66 7.93 -2.51 5.43
CA LEU A 66 7.33 -2.24 6.72
C LEU A 66 8.03 -1.10 7.45
N LYS A 67 9.35 -1.01 7.31
CA LYS A 67 10.12 0.04 7.97
C LYS A 67 9.98 1.38 7.29
N SER A 68 9.53 1.41 6.03
CA SER A 68 9.49 2.65 5.27
C SER A 68 8.27 3.51 5.56
N GLY A 69 7.30 2.99 6.31
CA GLY A 69 6.14 3.79 6.68
C GLY A 69 4.80 3.20 6.30
N TYR A 70 4.80 2.02 5.69
CA TYR A 70 3.55 1.34 5.41
C TYR A 70 2.96 0.77 6.69
N ASP A 71 1.65 0.82 6.79
CA ASP A 71 0.95 0.26 7.94
C ASP A 71 0.57 -1.18 7.71
N ALA A 72 0.41 -1.57 6.45
CA ALA A 72 0.10 -2.94 6.08
C ALA A 72 0.69 -3.22 4.71
N LEU A 73 0.96 -4.48 4.47
CA LEU A 73 1.45 -4.94 3.16
C LEU A 73 0.60 -6.12 2.71
N ALA A 74 0.21 -6.08 1.46
CA ALA A 74 -0.51 -7.18 0.84
C ALA A 74 0.47 -7.93 -0.04
N ILE A 75 0.68 -9.19 0.27
CA ILE A 75 1.63 -10.03 -0.45
C ILE A 75 0.87 -11.06 -1.23
N GLY A 76 0.95 -10.95 -2.55
CA GLY A 76 0.37 -11.94 -3.42
C GLY A 76 1.42 -12.98 -3.73
N ARG A 77 1.06 -14.24 -3.61
CA ARG A 77 1.97 -15.29 -3.99
C ARG A 77 1.98 -15.42 -5.49
N GLU A 78 3.14 -15.70 -6.00
CA GLU A 78 3.27 -15.90 -7.41
C GLU A 78 2.76 -17.28 -7.77
N LEU A 79 1.59 -17.34 -8.37
CA LEU A 79 0.97 -18.59 -8.71
C LEU A 79 0.57 -18.60 -10.16
N ARG A 80 0.58 -19.78 -10.71
CA ARG A 80 0.12 -19.98 -12.06
C ARG A 80 -1.31 -20.47 -12.00
N ASN A 81 -2.18 -19.86 -12.74
CA ASN A 81 -3.54 -20.33 -12.88
C ASN A 81 -4.32 -20.38 -11.59
N GLN A 82 -4.05 -19.44 -10.70
CA GLN A 82 -4.71 -19.45 -9.42
C GLN A 82 -5.57 -18.21 -9.25
N THR A 83 -6.54 -18.33 -8.38
CA THR A 83 -7.33 -17.19 -8.00
C THR A 83 -6.49 -16.31 -7.08
N PRO A 84 -6.29 -15.05 -7.43
CA PRO A 84 -5.40 -14.21 -6.65
C PRO A 84 -5.80 -14.07 -5.19
N ASP A 85 -7.09 -14.10 -4.93
CA ASP A 85 -7.58 -13.85 -3.57
C ASP A 85 -7.15 -14.89 -2.56
N LYS A 86 -6.93 -16.11 -3.02
CA LYS A 86 -6.61 -17.19 -2.10
C LYS A 86 -5.18 -17.13 -1.60
N ASP A 87 -4.34 -16.40 -2.32
CA ASP A 87 -2.91 -16.41 -2.01
C ASP A 87 -2.41 -15.06 -1.57
N LEU A 88 -3.33 -14.18 -1.23
CA LEU A 88 -3.00 -12.86 -0.73
C LEU A 88 -2.78 -12.93 0.76
N GLU A 89 -1.63 -12.47 1.22
CA GLU A 89 -1.33 -12.35 2.64
C GLU A 89 -1.24 -10.88 3.00
N ILE A 90 -1.83 -10.55 4.13
CA ILE A 90 -1.79 -9.19 4.63
C ILE A 90 -0.89 -9.15 5.85
N TRP A 91 0.11 -8.32 5.79
CA TRP A 91 1.05 -8.14 6.89
C TRP A 91 0.85 -6.77 7.49
N LEU A 92 0.58 -6.73 8.77
CA LEU A 92 0.41 -5.48 9.47
C LEU A 92 1.71 -5.06 10.13
N LYS A 93 1.89 -3.77 10.21
CA LYS A 93 3.00 -3.23 10.95
C LYS A 93 2.80 -3.60 12.41
N ASP A 94 3.90 -3.88 13.06
CA ASP A 94 3.88 -4.21 14.48
C ASP A 94 3.50 -2.99 15.29
N TYR A 95 2.54 -3.13 16.15
CA TYR A 95 2.11 -2.06 17.02
C TYR A 95 2.49 -2.33 18.44
#